data_353e9a7d2d92f2cc7f8e703128217876
#
_entry.id   353e9a7d2d92f2cc7f8e703128217876
#
_cell.length_a   1.000
_cell.length_b   1.000
_cell.length_c   1.000
_cell.angle_alpha   90.00
_cell.angle_beta   90.00
_cell.angle_gamma   90.00
#
_symmetry.space_group_name_H-M   'P 1'
#
loop_
_entity.id
_entity.type
_entity.pdbx_description
1 polymer ?
#
loop_
_entity_poly.entity_id
_entity_poly.type
_entity_poly.pdbx_seq_one_letter_code
_entity_poly.pdbx_strand_id
1 'polypeptide(L)'
;MKRWFGLLAGLFSALAVNAAEPVFYPVENTFPGEWFLRSITPGRAKYEKHYRDRLDKLAPPAERAARAEALLKLMDDVVVSNREENAAIEKALNWRNGDFTYHNMRFYAKVGCTSWMVLPDASATGAAMLQKNRDYSGQNLLSIRLFRAMPGRYKVVTVGDLWSSGAGAVMNEKGLMIVQNDGPGWESRLQRTGIGCIFMLRLLAEQCADAAEAEAMFRRLHTRGIVIGSSIYLIADLNRGVIIEATGRHLAAAHLDFGFEARANSFLLPGMSGLNKTLRPRDKFLNGENRRYAATEFLASRLRDKGLLSPVDLMDCSRLRDPEMEKQNWRQVCMKNTIASTLFVPDRAYPEMLSTVFIAIGPPRHTIYLPVPMGVTEFPEELACGDMGLLAFSLREKYGLDHPHLDRFKALEKELTDEHFAVCEEARKLLRAHRRGEAAALLTKNFRKQFVKMRDFLCRELEAAK
;
A
#
# COMPACT_ATOMS: atom_id res chain seq x y z
N MET A 1 25.29 19.43 -6.74
CA MET A 1 25.95 18.14 -6.43
C MET A 1 25.00 17.06 -5.91
N LYS A 2 24.09 17.28 -4.93
CA LYS A 2 23.19 16.21 -4.42
C LYS A 2 22.19 15.65 -5.46
N ARG A 3 21.77 16.41 -6.47
CA ARG A 3 20.87 15.93 -7.55
C ARG A 3 21.57 14.95 -8.51
N TRP A 4 22.85 15.13 -8.79
CA TRP A 4 23.61 14.28 -9.70
C TRP A 4 23.91 12.88 -9.14
N PHE A 5 24.11 12.77 -7.81
CA PHE A 5 24.32 11.47 -7.18
C PHE A 5 23.05 10.59 -7.16
N GLY A 6 21.85 11.20 -7.08
CA GLY A 6 20.59 10.48 -7.22
C GLY A 6 20.35 9.95 -8.64
N LEU A 7 20.67 10.77 -9.66
CA LEU A 7 20.53 10.39 -11.07
C LEU A 7 21.47 9.23 -11.45
N LEU A 8 22.73 9.27 -11.02
CA LEU A 8 23.70 8.20 -11.28
C LEU A 8 23.32 6.90 -10.58
N ALA A 9 22.88 6.94 -9.32
CA ALA A 9 22.44 5.75 -8.59
C ALA A 9 21.16 5.14 -9.20
N GLY A 10 20.20 5.96 -9.64
CA GLY A 10 18.99 5.51 -10.32
C GLY A 10 19.29 4.89 -11.69
N LEU A 11 20.17 5.50 -12.47
CA LEU A 11 20.62 4.98 -13.77
C LEU A 11 21.40 3.66 -13.63
N PHE A 12 22.26 3.51 -12.63
CA PHE A 12 23.00 2.27 -12.39
C PHE A 12 22.08 1.14 -11.91
N SER A 13 21.10 1.41 -11.05
CA SER A 13 20.09 0.42 -10.64
C SER A 13 19.17 0.03 -11.79
N ALA A 14 18.71 0.99 -12.59
CA ALA A 14 17.89 0.71 -13.78
C ALA A 14 18.64 -0.08 -14.87
N LEU A 15 19.94 0.17 -15.05
CA LEU A 15 20.80 -0.59 -15.98
C LEU A 15 21.07 -2.01 -15.44
N ALA A 16 21.18 -2.18 -14.13
CA ALA A 16 21.34 -3.51 -13.50
C ALA A 16 20.07 -4.35 -13.62
N VAL A 17 18.89 -3.74 -13.45
CA VAL A 17 17.59 -4.41 -13.65
C VAL A 17 17.41 -4.88 -15.10
N ASN A 18 17.96 -4.15 -16.09
CA ASN A 18 17.83 -4.50 -17.51
C ASN A 18 18.75 -5.67 -17.94
N ALA A 19 19.84 -5.94 -17.23
CA ALA A 19 20.85 -6.93 -17.62
C ALA A 19 20.64 -8.32 -17.02
N ALA A 20 19.82 -8.45 -15.96
CA ALA A 20 19.64 -9.71 -15.25
C ALA A 20 18.24 -10.30 -15.49
N GLU A 21 18.16 -11.64 -15.59
CA GLU A 21 16.90 -12.36 -15.56
C GLU A 21 16.18 -12.12 -14.22
N PRO A 22 14.82 -11.93 -14.21
CA PRO A 22 14.09 -11.75 -12.98
C PRO A 22 14.22 -12.96 -12.05
N VAL A 23 14.52 -12.70 -10.80
CA VAL A 23 14.60 -13.72 -9.77
C VAL A 23 13.22 -13.86 -9.10
N PHE A 24 12.65 -15.06 -9.14
CA PHE A 24 11.41 -15.40 -8.45
C PHE A 24 11.70 -16.31 -7.27
N TYR A 25 11.08 -16.03 -6.14
CA TYR A 25 11.18 -16.85 -4.95
C TYR A 25 9.80 -17.38 -4.50
N PRO A 26 9.74 -18.53 -3.82
CA PRO A 26 8.48 -19.06 -3.30
C PRO A 26 7.89 -18.11 -2.25
N VAL A 27 6.56 -17.97 -2.26
CA VAL A 27 5.81 -17.18 -1.26
C VAL A 27 5.84 -17.83 0.11
N GLU A 28 6.08 -19.14 0.19
CA GLU A 28 6.18 -19.87 1.44
C GLU A 28 7.38 -19.43 2.28
N ASN A 29 7.11 -19.08 3.54
CA ASN A 29 8.15 -18.76 4.50
C ASN A 29 8.65 -20.03 5.18
N THR A 30 9.97 -20.15 5.35
CA THR A 30 10.61 -21.27 6.05
C THR A 30 10.81 -20.95 7.55
N PHE A 31 10.86 -19.66 7.89
CA PHE A 31 10.98 -19.19 9.27
C PHE A 31 10.28 -17.84 9.48
N PRO A 32 9.94 -17.46 10.72
CA PRO A 32 9.36 -16.16 11.01
C PRO A 32 10.23 -15.01 10.51
N GLY A 33 9.61 -14.07 9.75
CA GLY A 33 10.30 -12.90 9.22
C GLY A 33 11.11 -13.13 7.93
N GLU A 34 11.17 -14.33 7.37
CA GLU A 34 11.90 -14.61 6.12
C GLU A 34 11.44 -13.70 4.97
N TRP A 35 10.15 -13.49 4.84
CA TRP A 35 9.56 -12.58 3.85
C TRP A 35 10.17 -11.18 3.88
N PHE A 36 10.44 -10.66 5.09
CA PHE A 36 11.06 -9.36 5.26
C PHE A 36 12.51 -9.38 4.83
N LEU A 37 13.26 -10.38 5.28
CA LEU A 37 14.68 -10.51 4.95
C LEU A 37 14.92 -10.65 3.46
N ARG A 38 14.10 -11.42 2.76
CA ARG A 38 14.14 -11.53 1.28
C ARG A 38 13.92 -10.19 0.61
N SER A 39 12.98 -9.39 1.08
CA SER A 39 12.68 -8.08 0.48
C SER A 39 13.79 -7.03 0.67
N ILE A 40 14.65 -7.17 1.68
CA ILE A 40 15.71 -6.17 1.96
C ILE A 40 17.11 -6.60 1.49
N THR A 41 17.30 -7.87 1.15
CA THR A 41 18.65 -8.42 0.82
C THR A 41 19.34 -7.65 -0.30
N PRO A 42 18.70 -7.33 -1.45
CA PRO A 42 19.38 -6.66 -2.56
C PRO A 42 19.90 -5.25 -2.26
N GLY A 43 19.22 -4.54 -1.37
CA GLY A 43 19.57 -3.16 -1.01
C GLY A 43 20.13 -3.00 0.42
N ARG A 44 20.41 -4.11 1.11
CA ARG A 44 20.64 -4.16 2.55
C ARG A 44 21.62 -3.10 3.06
N ALA A 45 22.83 -3.07 2.57
CA ALA A 45 23.90 -2.22 3.13
C ALA A 45 23.55 -0.72 3.05
N LYS A 46 22.97 -0.26 1.95
CA LYS A 46 22.59 1.14 1.72
C LYS A 46 21.48 1.61 2.68
N TYR A 47 20.46 0.77 2.87
CA TYR A 47 19.30 1.12 3.67
C TYR A 47 19.50 0.84 5.16
N GLU A 48 20.26 -0.20 5.52
CA GLU A 48 20.55 -0.55 6.90
C GLU A 48 21.22 0.61 7.63
N LYS A 49 22.26 1.21 7.04
CA LYS A 49 22.94 2.39 7.61
C LYS A 49 21.97 3.55 7.82
N HIS A 50 21.13 3.85 6.83
CA HIS A 50 20.15 4.95 6.92
C HIS A 50 19.18 4.74 8.11
N TYR A 51 18.70 3.53 8.30
CA TYR A 51 17.76 3.22 9.38
C TYR A 51 18.42 3.17 10.75
N ARG A 52 19.63 2.66 10.85
CA ARG A 52 20.44 2.71 12.11
C ARG A 52 20.70 4.15 12.52
N ASP A 53 21.20 4.99 11.62
CA ASP A 53 21.46 6.41 11.88
C ASP A 53 20.17 7.15 12.31
N ARG A 54 19.04 6.75 11.80
CA ARG A 54 17.74 7.30 12.18
C ARG A 54 17.30 6.85 13.57
N LEU A 55 17.46 5.56 13.89
CA LEU A 55 17.15 5.01 15.21
C LEU A 55 17.96 5.69 16.30
N ASP A 56 19.25 5.87 16.08
CA ASP A 56 20.16 6.50 17.06
C ASP A 56 19.82 7.97 17.33
N LYS A 57 19.22 8.66 16.34
CA LYS A 57 18.70 10.02 16.50
C LYS A 57 17.36 10.10 17.24
N LEU A 58 16.61 9.01 17.30
CA LEU A 58 15.27 8.98 17.92
C LEU A 58 15.34 8.80 19.43
N ALA A 59 16.15 7.89 19.92
CA ALA A 59 16.35 7.63 21.34
C ALA A 59 17.60 6.78 21.60
N PRO A 60 18.20 6.87 22.78
CA PRO A 60 19.29 5.96 23.20
C PRO A 60 18.86 4.49 23.16
N PRO A 61 19.78 3.54 22.91
CA PRO A 61 19.47 2.12 22.77
C PRO A 61 18.70 1.50 23.94
N ALA A 62 19.10 1.83 25.18
CA ALA A 62 18.43 1.31 26.38
C ALA A 62 16.96 1.81 26.47
N GLU A 63 16.70 3.05 26.09
CA GLU A 63 15.36 3.61 26.05
C GLU A 63 14.53 2.94 24.97
N ARG A 64 15.10 2.67 23.79
CA ARG A 64 14.41 1.96 22.71
C ARG A 64 13.99 0.55 23.13
N ALA A 65 14.90 -0.20 23.74
CA ALA A 65 14.64 -1.55 24.23
C ALA A 65 13.51 -1.56 25.28
N ALA A 66 13.57 -0.66 26.27
CA ALA A 66 12.55 -0.56 27.29
C ALA A 66 11.16 -0.18 26.71
N ARG A 67 11.12 0.73 25.75
CA ARG A 67 9.87 1.11 25.07
C ARG A 67 9.32 0.00 24.16
N ALA A 68 10.20 -0.73 23.47
CA ALA A 68 9.79 -1.89 22.67
C ALA A 68 9.19 -2.98 23.57
N GLU A 69 9.81 -3.29 24.69
CA GLU A 69 9.31 -4.28 25.64
C GLU A 69 7.96 -3.85 26.26
N ALA A 70 7.84 -2.60 26.67
CA ALA A 70 6.57 -2.06 27.18
C ALA A 70 5.44 -2.14 26.12
N LEU A 71 5.78 -1.89 24.84
CA LEU A 71 4.84 -2.01 23.75
C LEU A 71 4.41 -3.46 23.49
N LEU A 72 5.38 -4.38 23.42
CA LEU A 72 5.11 -5.80 23.24
C LEU A 72 4.23 -6.35 24.38
N LYS A 73 4.56 -5.99 25.63
CA LYS A 73 3.74 -6.38 26.79
C LYS A 73 2.30 -5.85 26.72
N LEU A 74 2.11 -4.61 26.24
CA LEU A 74 0.78 -4.02 26.03
C LEU A 74 -0.02 -4.77 24.98
N MET A 75 0.65 -5.43 24.05
CA MET A 75 0.06 -6.11 22.89
C MET A 75 0.06 -7.64 22.98
N ASP A 76 0.64 -8.23 24.02
CA ASP A 76 0.83 -9.69 24.14
C ASP A 76 -0.51 -10.47 24.00
N ASP A 77 -1.63 -9.87 24.37
CA ASP A 77 -2.97 -10.42 24.20
C ASP A 77 -3.65 -10.10 22.87
N VAL A 78 -3.00 -9.28 22.03
CA VAL A 78 -3.56 -8.82 20.74
C VAL A 78 -2.73 -9.33 19.57
N VAL A 79 -1.41 -9.44 19.72
CA VAL A 79 -0.45 -9.72 18.64
C VAL A 79 0.37 -10.96 18.96
N VAL A 80 -0.29 -12.10 18.92
CA VAL A 80 0.38 -13.40 19.03
C VAL A 80 1.39 -13.52 17.89
N SER A 81 2.67 -13.77 18.17
CA SER A 81 3.77 -14.07 17.24
C SER A 81 4.58 -12.90 16.64
N ASN A 82 4.19 -11.64 16.76
CA ASN A 82 5.07 -10.55 16.27
C ASN A 82 6.36 -10.44 17.08
N ARG A 83 6.36 -10.86 18.33
CA ARG A 83 7.58 -10.93 19.15
C ARG A 83 8.60 -11.87 18.53
N GLU A 84 8.20 -13.09 18.17
CA GLU A 84 9.08 -14.09 17.54
C GLU A 84 9.56 -13.62 16.17
N GLU A 85 8.66 -13.07 15.34
CA GLU A 85 9.00 -12.53 14.04
C GLU A 85 10.02 -11.39 14.14
N ASN A 86 9.76 -10.41 15.01
CA ASN A 86 10.65 -9.28 15.21
C ASN A 86 12.02 -9.72 15.76
N ALA A 87 12.03 -10.65 16.72
CA ALA A 87 13.28 -11.19 17.27
C ALA A 87 14.09 -11.95 16.23
N ALA A 88 13.43 -12.73 15.35
CA ALA A 88 14.09 -13.43 14.25
C ALA A 88 14.70 -12.43 13.24
N ILE A 89 14.00 -11.35 12.92
CA ILE A 89 14.49 -10.28 12.04
C ILE A 89 15.68 -9.56 12.68
N GLU A 90 15.57 -9.17 13.96
CA GLU A 90 16.65 -8.50 14.70
C GLU A 90 17.92 -9.35 14.75
N LYS A 91 17.77 -10.66 15.03
CA LYS A 91 18.88 -11.62 15.02
C LYS A 91 19.54 -11.71 13.65
N ALA A 92 18.74 -11.86 12.57
CA ALA A 92 19.26 -11.99 11.21
C ALA A 92 19.96 -10.72 10.70
N LEU A 93 19.51 -9.54 11.15
CA LEU A 93 20.11 -8.25 10.82
C LEU A 93 21.27 -7.88 11.74
N ASN A 94 21.53 -8.64 12.78
CA ASN A 94 22.45 -8.28 13.85
C ASN A 94 22.11 -6.91 14.49
N TRP A 95 20.82 -6.68 14.71
CA TRP A 95 20.30 -5.51 15.40
C TRP A 95 20.18 -5.79 16.90
N ARG A 96 20.15 -4.72 17.70
CA ARG A 96 19.89 -4.84 19.13
C ARG A 96 18.45 -5.28 19.37
N ASN A 97 18.26 -6.07 20.41
CA ASN A 97 16.93 -6.51 20.82
C ASN A 97 16.00 -5.31 21.06
N GLY A 98 14.85 -5.33 20.40
CA GLY A 98 13.84 -4.28 20.48
C GLY A 98 14.00 -3.13 19.46
N ASP A 99 15.11 -3.00 18.73
CA ASP A 99 15.29 -1.90 17.77
C ASP A 99 14.33 -1.99 16.60
N PHE A 100 14.11 -3.17 16.03
CA PHE A 100 13.18 -3.39 14.95
C PHE A 100 11.73 -3.19 15.39
N THR A 101 11.38 -3.74 16.56
CA THR A 101 10.08 -3.55 17.18
C THR A 101 9.78 -2.07 17.42
N TYR A 102 10.72 -1.35 18.05
CA TYR A 102 10.58 0.07 18.31
C TYR A 102 10.38 0.88 17.04
N HIS A 103 11.15 0.59 15.99
CA HIS A 103 11.04 1.25 14.71
C HIS A 103 9.68 1.02 14.08
N ASN A 104 9.26 -0.23 13.95
CA ASN A 104 8.08 -0.59 13.17
C ASN A 104 6.76 -0.26 13.87
N MET A 105 6.65 -0.51 15.16
CA MET A 105 5.40 -0.29 15.89
C MET A 105 5.07 1.18 16.10
N ARG A 106 6.09 2.05 16.11
CA ARG A 106 5.95 3.50 16.24
C ARG A 106 6.16 4.26 14.94
N PHE A 107 6.46 3.55 13.85
CA PHE A 107 6.71 4.22 12.58
C PHE A 107 5.48 5.01 12.13
N TYR A 108 5.69 6.29 11.95
CA TYR A 108 4.73 7.24 11.43
C TYR A 108 5.39 8.03 10.31
N ALA A 109 4.94 7.81 9.08
CA ALA A 109 5.37 8.61 7.94
C ALA A 109 4.39 9.77 7.77
N LYS A 110 4.88 11.01 7.75
CA LYS A 110 4.08 12.16 7.30
C LYS A 110 3.94 12.07 5.79
N VAL A 111 2.84 11.50 5.32
CA VAL A 111 2.55 11.29 3.91
C VAL A 111 1.24 11.96 3.52
N GLY A 112 1.19 12.56 2.33
CA GLY A 112 -0.08 12.88 1.69
C GLY A 112 -0.68 11.61 1.11
N CYS A 113 -1.98 11.52 1.00
CA CYS A 113 -2.68 10.41 0.37
C CYS A 113 -4.03 10.87 -0.17
N THR A 114 -4.51 10.18 -1.20
CA THR A 114 -5.90 10.23 -1.61
C THR A 114 -6.38 8.81 -1.81
N SER A 115 -7.51 8.45 -1.22
CA SER A 115 -8.06 7.11 -1.29
C SER A 115 -9.54 7.17 -1.64
N TRP A 116 -10.04 6.16 -2.32
CA TRP A 116 -11.46 6.02 -2.64
C TRP A 116 -11.89 4.57 -2.57
N MET A 117 -13.12 4.39 -2.15
CA MET A 117 -13.80 3.12 -1.98
C MET A 117 -15.06 3.13 -2.82
N VAL A 118 -15.31 2.06 -3.55
CA VAL A 118 -16.51 1.86 -4.38
C VAL A 118 -17.23 0.63 -3.84
N LEU A 119 -18.52 0.74 -3.57
CA LEU A 119 -19.32 -0.35 -3.02
C LEU A 119 -19.95 -1.21 -4.14
N PRO A 120 -20.49 -2.39 -3.80
CA PRO A 120 -20.94 -3.37 -4.79
C PRO A 120 -21.99 -2.84 -5.78
N ASP A 121 -22.89 -1.96 -5.33
CA ASP A 121 -23.96 -1.35 -6.16
C ASP A 121 -23.43 -0.40 -7.25
N ALA A 122 -22.26 0.19 -7.00
CA ALA A 122 -21.56 1.07 -7.94
C ALA A 122 -20.37 0.39 -8.65
N SER A 123 -20.07 -0.87 -8.32
CA SER A 123 -18.88 -1.61 -8.78
C SER A 123 -19.22 -2.55 -9.94
N ALA A 124 -18.48 -2.47 -11.04
CA ALA A 124 -18.57 -3.41 -12.15
C ALA A 124 -18.14 -4.84 -11.80
N THR A 125 -17.44 -5.05 -10.69
CA THR A 125 -17.05 -6.39 -10.23
C THR A 125 -18.11 -7.05 -9.34
N GLY A 126 -19.14 -6.30 -8.92
CA GLY A 126 -20.14 -6.75 -7.95
C GLY A 126 -19.63 -6.92 -6.53
N ALA A 127 -18.37 -6.61 -6.25
CA ALA A 127 -17.77 -6.55 -4.93
C ALA A 127 -17.23 -5.14 -4.66
N ALA A 128 -17.00 -4.77 -3.42
CA ALA A 128 -16.37 -3.48 -3.13
C ALA A 128 -14.94 -3.45 -3.67
N MET A 129 -14.50 -2.27 -4.11
CA MET A 129 -13.13 -1.99 -4.53
C MET A 129 -12.55 -0.86 -3.68
N LEU A 130 -11.25 -0.91 -3.40
CA LEU A 130 -10.57 0.10 -2.59
C LEU A 130 -9.26 0.50 -3.23
N GLN A 131 -9.04 1.81 -3.43
CA GLN A 131 -7.81 2.32 -4.02
C GLN A 131 -7.18 3.43 -3.19
N LYS A 132 -5.85 3.53 -3.28
CA LYS A 132 -5.06 4.56 -2.62
C LYS A 132 -3.94 5.07 -3.50
N ASN A 133 -3.85 6.39 -3.68
CA ASN A 133 -2.64 7.09 -4.05
C ASN A 133 -1.84 7.44 -2.80
N ARG A 134 -0.55 7.14 -2.83
CA ARG A 134 0.39 7.49 -1.78
C ARG A 134 1.31 8.61 -2.22
N ASP A 135 1.33 9.70 -1.47
CA ASP A 135 2.22 10.84 -1.71
C ASP A 135 3.30 10.90 -0.63
N TYR A 136 4.54 11.08 -1.02
CA TYR A 136 5.67 11.18 -0.10
C TYR A 136 6.73 12.16 -0.62
N SER A 137 7.31 12.94 0.29
CA SER A 137 8.40 13.87 -0.07
C SER A 137 9.73 13.16 -0.08
N GLY A 138 10.03 12.48 -1.18
CA GLY A 138 11.29 11.76 -1.38
C GLY A 138 11.07 10.49 -2.20
N GLN A 139 12.16 9.88 -2.62
CA GLN A 139 12.16 8.55 -3.24
C GLN A 139 12.07 7.52 -2.11
N ASN A 140 10.85 7.17 -1.71
CA ASN A 140 10.66 6.10 -0.75
C ASN A 140 10.50 4.80 -1.52
N LEU A 141 11.33 3.83 -1.25
CA LEU A 141 11.22 2.52 -1.86
C LEU A 141 10.02 1.81 -1.24
N LEU A 142 9.10 1.45 -2.11
CA LEU A 142 7.94 0.64 -1.75
C LEU A 142 8.22 -0.82 -2.09
N SER A 143 7.70 -1.68 -1.27
CA SER A 143 7.78 -3.13 -1.40
C SER A 143 6.38 -3.71 -1.41
N ILE A 144 6.18 -4.71 -2.27
CA ILE A 144 5.00 -5.56 -2.23
C ILE A 144 5.41 -6.87 -1.58
N ARG A 145 4.57 -7.37 -0.68
CA ARG A 145 4.83 -8.62 0.02
C ARG A 145 3.56 -9.44 0.12
N LEU A 146 3.65 -10.66 -0.31
CA LEU A 146 2.63 -11.68 -0.12
C LEU A 146 3.09 -12.62 0.99
N PHE A 147 2.37 -12.64 2.09
CA PHE A 147 2.70 -13.49 3.23
C PHE A 147 1.83 -14.73 3.22
N ARG A 148 2.42 -15.86 3.56
CA ARG A 148 1.66 -17.04 3.88
C ARG A 148 0.95 -16.85 5.23
N ALA A 149 -0.25 -17.41 5.35
CA ALA A 149 -0.94 -17.44 6.64
C ALA A 149 -0.08 -18.17 7.68
N MET A 150 0.19 -17.50 8.79
CA MET A 150 0.73 -18.14 9.97
C MET A 150 -0.43 -18.73 10.79
N PRO A 151 -0.19 -19.74 11.64
CA PRO A 151 -1.25 -20.26 12.51
C PRO A 151 -1.97 -19.13 13.25
N GLY A 152 -3.30 -19.12 13.16
CA GLY A 152 -4.15 -18.10 13.77
C GLY A 152 -4.17 -16.73 13.06
N ARG A 153 -3.65 -16.63 11.82
CA ARG A 153 -3.65 -15.40 11.02
C ARG A 153 -4.07 -15.66 9.59
N TYR A 154 -4.69 -14.65 8.98
CA TYR A 154 -5.00 -14.65 7.57
C TYR A 154 -3.77 -14.32 6.73
N LYS A 155 -3.67 -14.94 5.55
CA LYS A 155 -2.72 -14.57 4.51
C LYS A 155 -3.04 -13.15 4.04
N VAL A 156 -2.01 -12.30 3.92
CA VAL A 156 -2.16 -10.91 3.49
C VAL A 156 -1.19 -10.57 2.36
N VAL A 157 -1.62 -9.68 1.47
CA VAL A 157 -0.74 -8.93 0.57
C VAL A 157 -0.63 -7.51 1.07
N THR A 158 0.59 -7.03 1.24
CA THR A 158 0.86 -5.67 1.73
C THR A 158 1.66 -4.86 0.73
N VAL A 159 1.33 -3.58 0.64
CA VAL A 159 2.14 -2.56 -0.02
C VAL A 159 2.62 -1.58 1.04
N GLY A 160 3.91 -1.53 1.25
CA GLY A 160 4.49 -0.76 2.35
C GLY A 160 5.91 -0.29 2.07
N ASP A 161 6.46 0.45 3.03
CA ASP A 161 7.86 0.89 2.93
C ASP A 161 8.80 -0.31 3.04
N LEU A 162 9.85 -0.29 2.22
CA LEU A 162 11.01 -1.15 2.44
C LEU A 162 11.48 -0.93 3.89
N TRP A 163 12.00 -1.90 4.57
CA TRP A 163 12.40 -1.81 5.99
C TRP A 163 11.26 -1.58 7.02
N SER A 164 10.01 -1.69 6.61
CA SER A 164 8.88 -1.69 7.54
C SER A 164 8.14 -3.01 7.48
N SER A 165 7.80 -3.59 8.62
CA SER A 165 6.88 -4.72 8.71
C SER A 165 5.41 -4.31 8.62
N GLY A 166 5.14 -3.01 8.60
CA GLY A 166 3.81 -2.45 8.42
C GLY A 166 3.39 -2.33 6.96
N ALA A 167 2.18 -1.84 6.73
CA ALA A 167 1.58 -1.65 5.41
C ALA A 167 0.98 -0.26 5.27
N GLY A 168 1.11 0.34 4.08
CA GLY A 168 0.35 1.54 3.69
C GLY A 168 -0.98 1.20 3.03
N ALA A 169 -1.09 -0.04 2.52
CA ALA A 169 -2.28 -0.64 1.96
C ALA A 169 -2.19 -2.16 2.11
N VAL A 170 -3.29 -2.85 2.40
CA VAL A 170 -3.32 -4.29 2.67
C VAL A 170 -4.64 -4.90 2.25
N MET A 171 -4.59 -6.14 1.75
CA MET A 171 -5.76 -7.00 1.55
C MET A 171 -5.46 -8.39 2.10
N ASN A 172 -6.43 -9.04 2.73
CA ASN A 172 -6.30 -10.41 3.20
C ASN A 172 -7.05 -11.42 2.32
N GLU A 173 -6.83 -12.70 2.61
CA GLU A 173 -7.45 -13.82 1.88
C GLU A 173 -8.97 -13.96 2.05
N LYS A 174 -9.59 -13.17 2.93
CA LYS A 174 -11.06 -13.07 3.07
C LYS A 174 -11.64 -11.94 2.22
N GLY A 175 -10.79 -11.15 1.56
CA GLY A 175 -11.20 -9.98 0.80
C GLY A 175 -11.36 -8.72 1.64
N LEU A 176 -10.91 -8.72 2.89
CA LEU A 176 -10.83 -7.51 3.70
C LEU A 176 -9.69 -6.63 3.19
N MET A 177 -10.00 -5.38 2.85
CA MET A 177 -9.10 -4.38 2.32
C MET A 177 -9.00 -3.20 3.27
N ILE A 178 -7.78 -2.71 3.53
CA ILE A 178 -7.57 -1.56 4.41
C ILE A 178 -6.52 -0.64 3.83
N VAL A 179 -6.83 0.64 3.75
CA VAL A 179 -5.88 1.72 3.47
C VAL A 179 -5.95 2.78 4.55
N GLN A 180 -4.87 3.55 4.70
CA GLN A 180 -4.80 4.63 5.67
C GLN A 180 -4.29 5.91 5.00
N ASN A 181 -4.91 7.02 5.30
CA ASN A 181 -4.42 8.36 5.00
C ASN A 181 -4.00 9.05 6.29
N ASP A 182 -2.96 9.88 6.23
CA ASP A 182 -2.61 10.72 7.36
C ASP A 182 -3.74 11.68 7.69
N GLY A 183 -4.08 11.78 8.96
CA GLY A 183 -4.99 12.78 9.46
C GLY A 183 -4.35 14.19 9.55
N PRO A 184 -5.15 15.20 9.93
CA PRO A 184 -4.77 16.61 9.85
C PRO A 184 -3.82 17.09 10.96
N GLY A 185 -2.89 16.36 11.35
CA GLY A 185 -1.89 16.77 12.33
C GLY A 185 -1.73 15.72 13.41
N TRP A 186 -0.78 15.96 14.28
CA TRP A 186 -0.42 14.99 15.25
C TRP A 186 -0.52 15.56 16.66
N GLU A 187 -1.28 14.91 17.56
CA GLU A 187 -1.21 15.12 19.01
C GLU A 187 0.14 14.62 19.55
N SER A 188 1.19 14.76 18.77
CA SER A 188 2.49 14.10 18.84
C SER A 188 3.32 14.38 20.07
N ARG A 189 2.95 15.38 20.78
CA ARG A 189 3.67 15.75 22.01
C ARG A 189 3.30 14.87 23.19
N LEU A 190 2.27 14.05 23.04
CA LEU A 190 1.94 13.03 24.00
C LEU A 190 2.76 11.77 23.64
N GLN A 191 3.88 11.59 24.30
CA GLN A 191 4.74 10.40 24.18
C GLN A 191 4.01 9.16 24.73
N ARG A 192 3.03 8.66 23.97
CA ARG A 192 2.32 7.43 24.32
C ARG A 192 3.01 6.24 23.70
N THR A 193 3.13 5.18 24.46
CA THR A 193 3.42 3.84 23.95
C THR A 193 2.19 3.36 23.19
N GLY A 194 2.34 2.94 21.92
CA GLY A 194 1.20 2.51 21.12
C GLY A 194 1.60 2.13 19.71
N ILE A 195 0.62 1.74 18.93
CA ILE A 195 0.78 1.24 17.56
C ILE A 195 0.55 2.38 16.56
N GLY A 196 1.51 2.57 15.67
CA GLY A 196 1.39 3.48 14.53
C GLY A 196 0.45 2.92 13.45
N CYS A 197 -0.06 3.83 12.61
CA CYS A 197 -1.09 3.51 11.61
C CYS A 197 -0.69 2.39 10.64
N ILE A 198 0.54 2.37 10.15
CA ILE A 198 0.98 1.37 9.16
C ILE A 198 1.07 -0.04 9.74
N PHE A 199 1.36 -0.17 11.03
CA PHE A 199 1.34 -1.47 11.69
C PHE A 199 -0.09 -1.90 12.01
N MET A 200 -0.97 -0.94 12.34
CA MET A 200 -2.39 -1.19 12.58
C MET A 200 -3.07 -1.85 11.38
N LEU A 201 -2.76 -1.41 10.13
CA LEU A 201 -3.33 -2.00 8.94
C LEU A 201 -3.04 -3.50 8.85
N ARG A 202 -1.76 -3.86 9.01
CA ARG A 202 -1.34 -5.26 8.97
C ARG A 202 -2.00 -6.07 10.09
N LEU A 203 -2.02 -5.55 11.31
CA LEU A 203 -2.62 -6.20 12.46
C LEU A 203 -4.10 -6.55 12.22
N LEU A 204 -4.89 -5.57 11.76
CA LEU A 204 -6.31 -5.77 11.46
C LEU A 204 -6.51 -6.80 10.33
N ALA A 205 -5.75 -6.69 9.25
CA ALA A 205 -5.89 -7.60 8.12
C ALA A 205 -5.47 -9.04 8.43
N GLU A 206 -4.49 -9.25 9.31
CA GLU A 206 -4.07 -10.59 9.72
C GLU A 206 -5.05 -11.27 10.69
N GLN A 207 -5.91 -10.51 11.40
CA GLN A 207 -6.75 -11.04 12.47
C GLN A 207 -8.25 -10.91 12.22
N CYS A 208 -8.69 -10.07 11.30
CA CYS A 208 -10.10 -9.80 11.03
C CYS A 208 -10.52 -10.37 9.68
N ALA A 209 -11.70 -10.99 9.62
CA ALA A 209 -12.24 -11.54 8.39
C ALA A 209 -12.95 -10.50 7.55
N ASP A 210 -13.58 -9.51 8.17
CA ASP A 210 -14.42 -8.51 7.52
C ASP A 210 -14.29 -7.11 8.16
N ALA A 211 -14.98 -6.15 7.58
CA ALA A 211 -14.93 -4.76 8.01
C ALA A 211 -15.53 -4.53 9.42
N ALA A 212 -16.51 -5.33 9.81
CA ALA A 212 -17.13 -5.22 11.14
C ALA A 212 -16.18 -5.71 12.23
N GLU A 213 -15.50 -6.84 12.02
CA GLU A 213 -14.48 -7.34 12.95
C GLU A 213 -13.32 -6.35 13.07
N ALA A 214 -12.88 -5.77 11.92
CA ALA A 214 -11.81 -4.79 11.90
C ALA A 214 -12.18 -3.50 12.66
N GLU A 215 -13.40 -3.00 12.51
CA GLU A 215 -13.89 -1.86 13.29
C GLU A 215 -13.97 -2.18 14.78
N ALA A 216 -14.54 -3.32 15.13
CA ALA A 216 -14.67 -3.74 16.54
C ALA A 216 -13.29 -3.88 17.20
N MET A 217 -12.34 -4.49 16.52
CA MET A 217 -10.97 -4.61 16.99
C MET A 217 -10.31 -3.22 17.13
N PHE A 218 -10.45 -2.35 16.13
CA PHE A 218 -9.88 -1.00 16.18
C PHE A 218 -10.42 -0.21 17.39
N ARG A 219 -11.73 -0.23 17.60
CA ARG A 219 -12.38 0.43 18.77
C ARG A 219 -11.85 -0.09 20.09
N ARG A 220 -11.71 -1.41 20.23
CA ARG A 220 -11.14 -2.05 21.42
C ARG A 220 -9.70 -1.57 21.68
N LEU A 221 -8.85 -1.52 20.65
CA LEU A 221 -7.48 -1.03 20.75
C LEU A 221 -7.41 0.46 21.09
N HIS A 222 -8.30 1.26 20.49
CA HIS A 222 -8.40 2.69 20.78
C HIS A 222 -8.82 2.97 22.23
N THR A 223 -9.85 2.27 22.74
CA THR A 223 -10.31 2.36 24.13
C THR A 223 -9.20 1.99 25.13
N ARG A 224 -8.33 1.04 24.78
CA ARG A 224 -7.15 0.67 25.59
C ARG A 224 -6.01 1.70 25.49
N GLY A 225 -6.16 2.76 24.71
CA GLY A 225 -5.13 3.78 24.51
C GLY A 225 -3.92 3.29 23.68
N ILE A 226 -4.08 2.21 22.92
CA ILE A 226 -3.00 1.60 22.12
C ILE A 226 -2.80 2.33 20.79
N VAL A 227 -3.85 2.94 20.25
CA VAL A 227 -3.77 3.67 18.96
C VAL A 227 -3.04 4.99 19.16
N ILE A 228 -2.04 5.24 18.34
CA ILE A 228 -1.30 6.51 18.32
C ILE A 228 -1.34 7.14 16.93
N GLY A 229 -1.14 8.46 16.90
CA GLY A 229 -1.13 9.24 15.66
C GLY A 229 -2.51 9.77 15.29
N SER A 230 -2.61 10.37 14.12
CA SER A 230 -3.81 10.97 13.53
C SER A 230 -4.00 10.37 12.14
N SER A 231 -5.08 9.65 11.92
CA SER A 231 -5.26 8.86 10.71
C SER A 231 -6.72 8.71 10.29
N ILE A 232 -6.91 8.50 9.00
CA ILE A 232 -8.18 8.19 8.37
C ILE A 232 -8.02 6.80 7.75
N TYR A 233 -8.80 5.83 8.19
CA TYR A 233 -8.81 4.48 7.66
C TYR A 233 -10.03 4.29 6.78
N LEU A 234 -9.83 3.74 5.58
CA LEU A 234 -10.88 3.19 4.75
C LEU A 234 -10.73 1.68 4.81
N ILE A 235 -11.76 1.03 5.30
CA ILE A 235 -11.83 -0.43 5.49
C ILE A 235 -13.02 -0.91 4.66
N ALA A 236 -12.79 -1.89 3.79
CA ALA A 236 -13.86 -2.51 3.01
C ALA A 236 -13.70 -4.02 3.00
N ASP A 237 -14.81 -4.72 3.04
CA ASP A 237 -14.89 -6.14 2.69
C ASP A 237 -15.63 -6.32 1.36
N LEU A 238 -16.08 -7.52 1.03
CA LEU A 238 -16.80 -7.80 -0.22
C LEU A 238 -18.10 -7.00 -0.38
N ASN A 239 -18.72 -6.54 0.72
CA ASN A 239 -20.08 -6.06 0.75
C ASN A 239 -20.25 -4.62 1.25
N ARG A 240 -19.42 -4.18 2.16
CA ARG A 240 -19.57 -2.90 2.88
C ARG A 240 -18.27 -2.17 3.08
N GLY A 241 -18.40 -0.89 3.43
CA GLY A 241 -17.28 -0.04 3.78
C GLY A 241 -17.45 0.62 5.14
N VAL A 242 -16.32 0.86 5.81
CA VAL A 242 -16.24 1.61 7.06
C VAL A 242 -15.14 2.65 6.94
N ILE A 243 -15.41 3.88 7.34
CA ILE A 243 -14.42 4.94 7.47
C ILE A 243 -14.21 5.18 8.95
N ILE A 244 -12.97 5.10 9.41
CA ILE A 244 -12.59 5.43 10.78
C ILE A 244 -11.67 6.65 10.74
N GLU A 245 -12.07 7.72 11.42
CA GLU A 245 -11.23 8.87 11.71
C GLU A 245 -10.79 8.81 13.16
N ALA A 246 -9.49 8.77 13.40
CA ALA A 246 -8.96 8.59 14.74
C ALA A 246 -7.72 9.45 15.02
N THR A 247 -7.64 9.91 16.27
CA THR A 247 -6.41 10.36 16.94
C THR A 247 -6.14 9.46 18.13
N GLY A 248 -5.09 9.68 18.89
CA GLY A 248 -4.86 8.96 20.14
C GLY A 248 -5.96 9.16 21.20
N ARG A 249 -6.86 10.15 21.02
CA ARG A 249 -7.92 10.52 21.99
C ARG A 249 -9.32 10.46 21.41
N HIS A 250 -9.47 10.74 20.14
CA HIS A 250 -10.77 10.90 19.48
C HIS A 250 -10.94 9.82 18.42
N LEU A 251 -12.14 9.31 18.30
CA LEU A 251 -12.52 8.31 17.30
C LEU A 251 -13.94 8.55 16.83
N ALA A 252 -14.12 8.59 15.52
CA ALA A 252 -15.43 8.51 14.88
C ALA A 252 -15.38 7.47 13.76
N ALA A 253 -16.49 6.79 13.51
CA ALA A 253 -16.66 5.87 12.40
C ALA A 253 -17.97 6.15 11.67
N ALA A 254 -17.96 5.92 10.35
CA ALA A 254 -19.13 5.96 9.50
C ALA A 254 -19.16 4.71 8.62
N HIS A 255 -20.35 4.13 8.47
CA HIS A 255 -20.58 3.01 7.58
C HIS A 255 -21.02 3.54 6.20
N LEU A 256 -20.52 2.90 5.16
CA LEU A 256 -20.97 3.07 3.79
C LEU A 256 -21.73 1.82 3.36
N ASP A 257 -22.97 2.02 2.92
CA ASP A 257 -23.84 0.93 2.49
C ASP A 257 -24.04 0.91 0.97
N PHE A 258 -23.75 2.03 0.26
CA PHE A 258 -23.93 2.17 -1.20
C PHE A 258 -23.01 3.24 -1.78
N GLY A 259 -22.83 3.18 -3.10
CA GLY A 259 -22.13 4.19 -3.89
C GLY A 259 -20.62 4.16 -3.77
N PHE A 260 -20.01 5.31 -3.61
CA PHE A 260 -18.57 5.45 -3.43
C PHE A 260 -18.23 6.62 -2.49
N GLU A 261 -17.03 6.59 -1.95
CA GLU A 261 -16.52 7.65 -1.08
C GLU A 261 -15.04 7.91 -1.34
N ALA A 262 -14.63 9.17 -1.37
CA ALA A 262 -13.23 9.59 -1.47
C ALA A 262 -12.77 10.33 -0.20
N ARG A 263 -11.56 10.07 0.24
CA ARG A 263 -10.90 10.70 1.39
C ARG A 263 -9.49 11.16 1.04
N ALA A 264 -9.07 12.27 1.63
CA ALA A 264 -7.67 12.70 1.58
C ALA A 264 -7.10 12.79 3.02
N ASN A 265 -6.68 13.97 3.47
CA ASN A 265 -5.98 14.11 4.73
C ASN A 265 -6.73 15.00 5.76
N SER A 266 -8.04 15.15 5.61
CA SER A 266 -8.88 15.95 6.51
C SER A 266 -9.95 15.08 7.15
N PHE A 267 -10.23 15.31 8.42
CA PHE A 267 -11.35 14.72 9.11
C PHE A 267 -12.66 15.34 8.64
N LEU A 268 -13.66 14.53 8.34
CA LEU A 268 -14.97 14.97 7.84
C LEU A 268 -16.11 14.50 8.74
N LEU A 269 -15.89 13.49 9.56
CA LEU A 269 -16.94 12.93 10.40
C LEU A 269 -17.33 13.89 11.55
N PRO A 270 -18.59 13.84 12.00
CA PRO A 270 -19.04 14.59 13.17
C PRO A 270 -18.14 14.35 14.38
N GLY A 271 -17.84 15.39 15.13
CA GLY A 271 -16.91 15.32 16.27
C GLY A 271 -15.42 15.34 15.91
N MET A 272 -15.06 15.03 14.66
CA MET A 272 -13.68 15.01 14.20
C MET A 272 -13.32 16.24 13.34
N SER A 273 -14.26 16.73 12.54
CA SER A 273 -14.01 17.84 11.58
C SER A 273 -13.50 19.12 12.24
N GLY A 274 -13.93 19.42 13.46
CA GLY A 274 -13.45 20.54 14.26
C GLY A 274 -11.95 20.50 14.57
N LEU A 275 -11.35 19.30 14.63
CA LEU A 275 -9.92 19.11 14.91
C LEU A 275 -9.03 19.57 13.74
N ASN A 276 -9.57 19.70 12.53
CA ASN A 276 -8.79 20.16 11.36
C ASN A 276 -8.18 21.54 11.59
N LYS A 277 -8.91 22.46 12.20
CA LYS A 277 -8.48 23.85 12.42
C LYS A 277 -7.32 23.96 13.41
N THR A 278 -7.28 23.09 14.40
CA THR A 278 -6.26 23.10 15.46
C THR A 278 -5.02 22.30 15.10
N LEU A 279 -5.15 21.34 14.20
CA LEU A 279 -4.10 20.33 13.93
C LEU A 279 -3.38 20.55 12.60
N ARG A 280 -3.88 21.42 11.70
CA ARG A 280 -3.31 21.58 10.36
C ARG A 280 -3.33 23.02 9.85
N PRO A 281 -2.24 23.51 9.23
CA PRO A 281 -2.24 24.78 8.50
C PRO A 281 -3.28 24.78 7.35
N ARG A 282 -3.91 25.96 7.12
CA ARG A 282 -5.02 26.11 6.18
C ARG A 282 -4.69 25.68 4.75
N ASP A 283 -3.51 26.01 4.26
CA ASP A 283 -3.03 25.63 2.91
C ASP A 283 -2.96 24.12 2.71
N LYS A 284 -2.48 23.39 3.71
CA LYS A 284 -2.42 21.91 3.68
C LYS A 284 -3.82 21.29 3.76
N PHE A 285 -4.72 21.91 4.51
CA PHE A 285 -6.11 21.46 4.55
C PHE A 285 -6.77 21.59 3.17
N LEU A 286 -6.69 22.76 2.53
CA LEU A 286 -7.27 22.99 1.20
C LEU A 286 -6.69 22.08 0.13
N ASN A 287 -5.39 21.81 0.15
CA ASN A 287 -4.77 20.88 -0.79
C ASN A 287 -5.35 19.47 -0.68
N GLY A 288 -5.58 18.98 0.55
CA GLY A 288 -6.24 17.69 0.78
C GLY A 288 -7.65 17.66 0.22
N GLU A 289 -8.46 18.69 0.51
CA GLU A 289 -9.83 18.77 0.03
C GLU A 289 -9.92 18.89 -1.49
N ASN A 290 -9.06 19.65 -2.13
CA ASN A 290 -9.02 19.76 -3.59
C ASN A 290 -8.80 18.39 -4.26
N ARG A 291 -7.91 17.55 -3.71
CA ARG A 291 -7.68 16.18 -4.22
C ARG A 291 -8.89 15.29 -4.03
N ARG A 292 -9.54 15.37 -2.88
CA ARG A 292 -10.76 14.63 -2.59
C ARG A 292 -11.88 15.01 -3.58
N TYR A 293 -12.10 16.31 -3.77
CA TYR A 293 -13.09 16.79 -4.74
C TYR A 293 -12.78 16.34 -6.16
N ALA A 294 -11.53 16.42 -6.60
CA ALA A 294 -11.14 15.97 -7.95
C ALA A 294 -11.42 14.47 -8.15
N ALA A 295 -11.12 13.62 -7.16
CA ALA A 295 -11.45 12.21 -7.22
C ALA A 295 -12.97 11.98 -7.22
N THR A 296 -13.71 12.70 -6.37
CA THR A 296 -15.18 12.58 -6.29
C THR A 296 -15.85 13.00 -7.60
N GLU A 297 -15.47 14.15 -8.18
CA GLU A 297 -16.02 14.62 -9.46
C GLU A 297 -15.77 13.61 -10.59
N PHE A 298 -14.54 13.10 -10.68
CA PHE A 298 -14.16 12.13 -11.69
C PHE A 298 -14.98 10.84 -11.59
N LEU A 299 -15.07 10.25 -10.39
CA LEU A 299 -15.80 9.02 -10.16
C LEU A 299 -17.31 9.21 -10.36
N ALA A 300 -17.88 10.33 -9.89
CA ALA A 300 -19.28 10.66 -10.10
C ALA A 300 -19.62 10.82 -11.58
N SER A 301 -18.75 11.46 -12.38
CA SER A 301 -18.92 11.55 -13.83
C SER A 301 -18.92 10.16 -14.47
N ARG A 302 -17.93 9.34 -14.16
CA ARG A 302 -17.81 7.98 -14.70
C ARG A 302 -19.01 7.09 -14.33
N LEU A 303 -19.46 7.17 -13.07
CA LEU A 303 -20.63 6.42 -12.60
C LEU A 303 -21.90 6.84 -13.35
N ARG A 304 -22.10 8.15 -13.53
CA ARG A 304 -23.24 8.68 -14.30
C ARG A 304 -23.22 8.23 -15.76
N ASP A 305 -22.03 8.24 -16.40
CA ASP A 305 -21.88 7.93 -17.81
C ASP A 305 -21.99 6.42 -18.10
N LYS A 306 -21.58 5.56 -17.17
CA LYS A 306 -21.44 4.11 -17.36
C LYS A 306 -22.36 3.26 -16.50
N GLY A 307 -22.97 3.81 -15.47
CA GLY A 307 -23.79 3.10 -14.49
C GLY A 307 -22.99 2.36 -13.41
N LEU A 308 -21.80 1.86 -13.74
CA LEU A 308 -20.89 1.15 -12.82
C LEU A 308 -19.45 1.60 -13.04
N LEU A 309 -18.67 1.57 -11.98
CA LEU A 309 -17.23 1.88 -11.99
C LEU A 309 -16.42 0.59 -12.16
N SER A 310 -15.54 0.57 -13.15
CA SER A 310 -14.62 -0.53 -13.41
C SER A 310 -13.27 -0.32 -12.71
N PRO A 311 -12.43 -1.36 -12.55
CA PRO A 311 -11.05 -1.20 -12.10
C PRO A 311 -10.26 -0.17 -12.91
N VAL A 312 -10.47 -0.11 -14.23
CA VAL A 312 -9.81 0.85 -15.12
C VAL A 312 -10.21 2.29 -14.79
N ASP A 313 -11.47 2.55 -14.46
CA ASP A 313 -11.93 3.88 -14.06
C ASP A 313 -11.22 4.35 -12.78
N LEU A 314 -11.00 3.44 -11.85
CA LEU A 314 -10.28 3.75 -10.62
C LEU A 314 -8.78 4.02 -10.90
N MET A 315 -8.15 3.22 -11.76
CA MET A 315 -6.76 3.45 -12.20
C MET A 315 -6.61 4.79 -12.91
N ASP A 316 -7.56 5.18 -13.76
CA ASP A 316 -7.57 6.49 -14.42
C ASP A 316 -7.74 7.64 -13.43
N CYS A 317 -8.62 7.49 -12.43
CA CYS A 317 -8.75 8.46 -11.32
C CYS A 317 -7.40 8.70 -10.63
N SER A 318 -6.62 7.65 -10.42
CA SER A 318 -5.30 7.77 -9.77
C SER A 318 -4.30 8.63 -10.53
N ARG A 319 -4.48 8.73 -11.83
CA ARG A 319 -3.61 9.47 -12.76
C ARG A 319 -4.10 10.89 -13.04
N LEU A 320 -5.26 11.27 -12.50
CA LEU A 320 -5.87 12.56 -12.77
C LEU A 320 -4.93 13.70 -12.39
N ARG A 321 -4.60 14.50 -13.38
CA ARG A 321 -3.76 15.68 -13.29
C ARG A 321 -4.15 16.67 -14.37
N ASP A 322 -4.33 17.91 -13.98
CA ASP A 322 -4.58 19.05 -14.87
C ASP A 322 -3.39 20.01 -14.75
N PRO A 323 -2.47 20.07 -15.73
CA PRO A 323 -1.31 20.93 -15.70
C PRO A 323 -1.65 22.41 -15.61
N GLU A 324 -2.76 22.86 -16.22
CA GLU A 324 -3.18 24.26 -16.20
C GLU A 324 -3.66 24.68 -14.79
N MET A 325 -4.24 23.75 -14.06
CA MET A 325 -4.74 23.96 -12.70
C MET A 325 -3.69 23.66 -11.61
N GLU A 326 -2.48 23.26 -12.01
CA GLU A 326 -1.42 22.89 -11.05
C GLU A 326 -1.05 24.05 -10.12
N LYS A 327 -0.98 25.26 -10.61
CA LYS A 327 -0.65 26.46 -9.83
C LYS A 327 -1.65 26.71 -8.69
N GLN A 328 -2.88 26.23 -8.85
CA GLN A 328 -3.97 26.37 -7.88
C GLN A 328 -4.19 25.09 -7.05
N ASN A 329 -3.43 24.01 -7.28
CA ASN A 329 -3.63 22.66 -6.71
C ASN A 329 -5.05 22.10 -6.89
N TRP A 330 -5.77 22.52 -7.94
CA TRP A 330 -7.10 22.06 -8.26
C TRP A 330 -7.06 20.85 -9.21
N ARG A 331 -8.05 19.96 -9.10
CA ARG A 331 -8.26 18.79 -9.98
C ARG A 331 -7.05 17.87 -10.16
N GLN A 332 -6.27 17.70 -9.12
CA GLN A 332 -5.12 16.78 -9.13
C GLN A 332 -5.29 15.69 -8.09
N VAL A 333 -5.27 14.43 -8.53
CA VAL A 333 -5.17 13.25 -7.68
C VAL A 333 -3.74 12.70 -7.72
N CYS A 334 -3.11 12.73 -8.91
CA CYS A 334 -1.70 12.39 -9.07
C CYS A 334 -0.84 13.64 -8.84
N MET A 335 -0.26 13.75 -7.67
CA MET A 335 0.60 14.87 -7.27
C MET A 335 2.04 14.66 -7.75
N LYS A 336 2.83 15.75 -7.76
CA LYS A 336 4.28 15.69 -8.05
C LYS A 336 5.06 14.74 -7.13
N ASN A 337 4.52 14.45 -5.97
CA ASN A 337 5.09 13.56 -4.96
C ASN A 337 4.29 12.27 -4.78
N THR A 338 3.36 11.95 -5.67
CA THR A 338 2.73 10.61 -5.69
C THR A 338 3.79 9.58 -6.09
N ILE A 339 3.96 8.57 -5.23
CA ILE A 339 5.00 7.56 -5.34
C ILE A 339 4.48 6.16 -5.61
N ALA A 340 3.19 5.94 -5.49
CA ALA A 340 2.52 4.68 -5.82
C ALA A 340 1.01 4.84 -5.87
N SER A 341 0.36 3.90 -6.54
CA SER A 341 -1.07 3.68 -6.42
C SER A 341 -1.37 2.19 -6.30
N THR A 342 -2.30 1.84 -5.41
CA THR A 342 -2.69 0.45 -5.13
C THR A 342 -4.21 0.36 -5.22
N LEU A 343 -4.71 -0.55 -6.06
CA LEU A 343 -6.12 -0.89 -6.20
C LEU A 343 -6.34 -2.33 -5.79
N PHE A 344 -7.28 -2.57 -4.89
CA PHE A 344 -7.74 -3.88 -4.48
C PHE A 344 -9.06 -4.21 -5.17
N VAL A 345 -9.10 -5.39 -5.78
CA VAL A 345 -10.26 -5.97 -6.46
C VAL A 345 -10.48 -7.37 -5.90
N PRO A 346 -11.32 -7.53 -4.89
CA PRO A 346 -11.56 -8.84 -4.29
C PRO A 346 -12.47 -9.69 -5.16
N ASP A 347 -12.29 -11.00 -5.08
CA ASP A 347 -13.16 -11.99 -5.71
C ASP A 347 -14.17 -12.54 -4.70
N ARG A 348 -15.44 -12.59 -5.08
CA ARG A 348 -16.51 -13.02 -4.17
C ARG A 348 -16.52 -14.52 -3.88
N ALA A 349 -16.13 -15.34 -4.84
CA ALA A 349 -16.23 -16.79 -4.74
C ALA A 349 -14.96 -17.45 -4.19
N TYR A 350 -13.81 -16.92 -4.55
CA TYR A 350 -12.50 -17.46 -4.20
C TYR A 350 -11.54 -16.35 -3.80
N PRO A 351 -11.85 -15.57 -2.74
CA PRO A 351 -11.06 -14.41 -2.38
C PRO A 351 -9.60 -14.74 -2.10
N GLU A 352 -9.31 -15.90 -1.54
CA GLU A 352 -7.97 -16.36 -1.20
C GLU A 352 -7.10 -16.76 -2.42
N MET A 353 -7.72 -16.84 -3.62
CA MET A 353 -7.06 -17.23 -4.86
C MET A 353 -7.12 -16.14 -5.93
N LEU A 354 -8.31 -15.61 -6.17
CA LEU A 354 -8.61 -14.76 -7.33
C LEU A 354 -8.67 -13.26 -6.99
N SER A 355 -8.76 -12.89 -5.70
CA SER A 355 -8.63 -11.48 -5.33
C SER A 355 -7.32 -10.92 -5.84
N THR A 356 -7.36 -9.73 -6.43
CA THR A 356 -6.23 -9.16 -7.15
C THR A 356 -5.86 -7.79 -6.57
N VAL A 357 -4.56 -7.57 -6.41
CA VAL A 357 -3.99 -6.25 -6.16
C VAL A 357 -3.42 -5.73 -7.46
N PHE A 358 -3.98 -4.66 -7.99
CA PHE A 358 -3.37 -3.92 -9.08
C PHE A 358 -2.45 -2.86 -8.49
N ILE A 359 -1.17 -2.93 -8.82
CA ILE A 359 -0.17 -2.06 -8.21
C ILE A 359 0.65 -1.30 -9.24
N ALA A 360 0.63 0.02 -9.12
CA ALA A 360 1.57 0.94 -9.75
C ALA A 360 2.66 1.30 -8.74
N ILE A 361 3.79 0.60 -8.75
CA ILE A 361 4.97 0.96 -7.95
C ILE A 361 5.72 2.06 -8.68
N GLY A 362 5.85 3.21 -8.03
CA GLY A 362 6.31 4.44 -8.64
C GLY A 362 5.14 5.38 -8.97
N PRO A 363 5.43 6.56 -9.55
CA PRO A 363 4.39 7.50 -9.97
C PRO A 363 3.44 6.88 -11.00
N PRO A 364 2.11 6.87 -10.78
CA PRO A 364 1.14 6.15 -11.64
C PRO A 364 1.15 6.58 -13.12
N ARG A 365 1.68 7.75 -13.42
CA ARG A 365 1.84 8.25 -14.79
C ARG A 365 3.12 7.77 -15.47
N HIS A 366 4.00 7.05 -14.75
CA HIS A 366 5.31 6.57 -15.21
C HIS A 366 5.51 5.08 -14.96
N THR A 367 4.43 4.38 -14.66
CA THR A 367 4.43 2.93 -14.47
C THR A 367 3.08 2.34 -14.87
N ILE A 368 2.99 1.03 -14.86
CA ILE A 368 1.83 0.23 -15.25
C ILE A 368 1.25 -0.42 -14.00
N TYR A 369 -0.07 -0.53 -13.92
CA TYR A 369 -0.72 -1.36 -12.91
C TYR A 369 -0.53 -2.83 -13.25
N LEU A 370 0.29 -3.50 -12.44
CA LEU A 370 0.50 -4.94 -12.54
C LEU A 370 -0.53 -5.68 -11.68
N PRO A 371 -1.31 -6.60 -12.25
CA PRO A 371 -2.20 -7.44 -11.47
C PRO A 371 -1.43 -8.53 -10.71
N VAL A 372 -1.64 -8.60 -9.39
CA VAL A 372 -1.05 -9.59 -8.48
C VAL A 372 -2.17 -10.37 -7.81
N PRO A 373 -2.51 -11.58 -8.28
CA PRO A 373 -3.55 -12.38 -7.64
C PRO A 373 -3.05 -13.03 -6.34
N MET A 374 -3.96 -13.18 -5.37
CA MET A 374 -3.68 -13.79 -4.07
C MET A 374 -3.19 -15.23 -4.15
N GLY A 375 -3.56 -15.95 -5.23
CA GLY A 375 -3.23 -17.36 -5.43
C GLY A 375 -1.83 -17.62 -5.98
N VAL A 376 -1.00 -16.62 -6.24
CA VAL A 376 0.36 -16.83 -6.72
C VAL A 376 1.22 -17.55 -5.68
N THR A 377 2.11 -18.42 -6.14
CA THR A 377 3.03 -19.19 -5.28
C THR A 377 4.48 -18.70 -5.35
N GLU A 378 4.77 -17.81 -6.30
CA GLU A 378 6.10 -17.20 -6.48
C GLU A 378 5.98 -15.69 -6.66
N PHE A 379 7.01 -14.97 -6.24
CA PHE A 379 7.04 -13.51 -6.26
C PHE A 379 8.39 -12.99 -6.75
N PRO A 380 8.44 -11.97 -7.63
CA PRO A 380 9.70 -11.42 -8.12
C PRO A 380 10.38 -10.55 -7.07
N GLU A 381 11.68 -10.69 -6.98
CA GLU A 381 12.52 -9.96 -6.04
C GLU A 381 12.44 -8.44 -6.28
N GLU A 382 12.38 -8.00 -7.51
CA GLU A 382 12.36 -6.58 -7.91
C GLU A 382 11.10 -5.84 -7.42
N LEU A 383 9.97 -6.54 -7.26
CA LEU A 383 8.77 -5.97 -6.61
C LEU A 383 8.93 -5.91 -5.09
N ALA A 384 9.57 -6.91 -4.51
CA ALA A 384 9.77 -6.98 -3.06
C ALA A 384 10.82 -5.99 -2.56
N CYS A 385 11.89 -5.74 -3.32
CA CYS A 385 12.98 -4.82 -2.94
C CYS A 385 12.79 -3.38 -3.45
N GLY A 386 11.77 -3.11 -4.24
CA GLY A 386 11.43 -1.77 -4.71
C GLY A 386 12.12 -1.29 -5.98
N ASP A 387 12.86 -2.16 -6.68
CA ASP A 387 13.60 -1.79 -7.91
C ASP A 387 12.68 -1.30 -9.03
N MET A 388 11.48 -1.88 -9.14
CA MET A 388 10.48 -1.40 -10.09
C MET A 388 10.05 0.05 -9.81
N GLY A 389 10.02 0.46 -8.54
CA GLY A 389 9.79 1.86 -8.17
C GLY A 389 10.93 2.77 -8.62
N LEU A 390 12.18 2.35 -8.48
CA LEU A 390 13.34 3.12 -8.97
C LEU A 390 13.29 3.33 -10.48
N LEU A 391 12.90 2.31 -11.24
CA LEU A 391 12.73 2.39 -12.68
C LEU A 391 11.68 3.45 -13.07
N ALA A 392 10.52 3.43 -12.42
CA ALA A 392 9.45 4.40 -12.63
C ALA A 392 9.88 5.85 -12.24
N PHE A 393 10.66 6.00 -11.17
CA PHE A 393 11.21 7.30 -10.78
C PHE A 393 12.22 7.82 -11.80
N SER A 394 13.04 6.95 -12.39
CA SER A 394 13.99 7.33 -13.46
C SER A 394 13.25 7.83 -14.70
N LEU A 395 12.14 7.19 -15.08
CA LEU A 395 11.26 7.66 -16.14
C LEU A 395 10.69 9.05 -15.84
N ARG A 396 10.21 9.28 -14.60
CA ARG A 396 9.71 10.60 -14.19
C ARG A 396 10.80 11.68 -14.19
N GLU A 397 12.00 11.36 -13.76
CA GLU A 397 13.12 12.31 -13.80
C GLU A 397 13.44 12.72 -15.23
N LYS A 398 13.28 11.82 -16.18
CA LYS A 398 13.58 12.00 -17.57
C LYS A 398 12.50 12.74 -18.35
N TYR A 399 11.25 12.38 -18.14
CA TYR A 399 10.10 12.93 -18.88
C TYR A 399 9.34 14.03 -18.13
N GLY A 400 9.69 14.33 -16.88
CA GLY A 400 8.94 15.25 -16.04
C GLY A 400 7.69 14.62 -15.43
N LEU A 401 6.72 15.46 -15.04
CA LEU A 401 5.52 15.01 -14.34
C LEU A 401 4.48 14.38 -15.27
N ASP A 402 4.46 14.77 -16.54
CA ASP A 402 3.55 14.28 -17.56
C ASP A 402 4.32 13.45 -18.58
N HIS A 403 4.11 12.13 -18.54
CA HIS A 403 4.78 11.22 -19.46
C HIS A 403 4.21 11.38 -20.88
N PRO A 404 5.02 11.67 -21.91
CA PRO A 404 4.52 11.92 -23.26
C PRO A 404 3.85 10.69 -23.90
N HIS A 405 4.21 9.48 -23.46
CA HIS A 405 3.70 8.23 -24.01
C HIS A 405 2.73 7.52 -23.04
N LEU A 406 1.99 8.27 -22.20
CA LEU A 406 1.07 7.68 -21.22
C LEU A 406 0.05 6.73 -21.86
N ASP A 407 -0.39 7.00 -23.08
CA ASP A 407 -1.33 6.14 -23.80
C ASP A 407 -0.76 4.75 -24.11
N ARG A 408 0.56 4.64 -24.36
CA ARG A 408 1.23 3.34 -24.54
C ARG A 408 1.25 2.54 -23.24
N PHE A 409 1.44 3.21 -22.09
CA PHE A 409 1.35 2.58 -20.76
C PHE A 409 -0.04 2.04 -20.52
N LYS A 410 -1.08 2.83 -20.79
CA LYS A 410 -2.48 2.43 -20.66
C LYS A 410 -2.85 1.30 -21.61
N ALA A 411 -2.33 1.29 -22.83
CA ALA A 411 -2.58 0.23 -23.80
C ALA A 411 -2.04 -1.12 -23.29
N LEU A 412 -0.78 -1.14 -22.82
CA LEU A 412 -0.21 -2.34 -22.23
C LEU A 412 -0.93 -2.76 -20.95
N GLU A 413 -1.28 -1.82 -20.09
CA GLU A 413 -2.05 -2.09 -18.86
C GLU A 413 -3.39 -2.73 -19.15
N LYS A 414 -4.11 -2.22 -20.17
CA LYS A 414 -5.36 -2.83 -20.61
C LYS A 414 -5.15 -4.26 -21.09
N GLU A 415 -4.13 -4.51 -21.90
CA GLU A 415 -3.78 -5.86 -22.36
C GLU A 415 -3.50 -6.81 -21.18
N LEU A 416 -2.66 -6.38 -20.21
CA LEU A 416 -2.35 -7.18 -19.02
C LEU A 416 -3.58 -7.43 -18.16
N THR A 417 -4.46 -6.43 -18.03
CA THR A 417 -5.69 -6.52 -17.25
C THR A 417 -6.69 -7.50 -17.91
N ASP A 418 -6.90 -7.39 -19.21
CA ASP A 418 -7.80 -8.27 -19.96
C ASP A 418 -7.31 -9.72 -19.93
N GLU A 419 -6.00 -9.95 -20.15
CA GLU A 419 -5.37 -11.27 -20.04
C GLU A 419 -5.50 -11.84 -18.61
N HIS A 420 -5.28 -11.01 -17.60
CA HIS A 420 -5.41 -11.42 -16.20
C HIS A 420 -6.83 -11.91 -15.87
N PHE A 421 -7.86 -11.15 -16.23
CA PHE A 421 -9.24 -11.57 -15.98
C PHE A 421 -9.62 -12.83 -16.75
N ALA A 422 -9.17 -13.01 -17.98
CA ALA A 422 -9.38 -14.24 -18.74
C ALA A 422 -8.74 -15.45 -18.03
N VAL A 423 -7.52 -15.29 -17.50
CA VAL A 423 -6.84 -16.34 -16.73
C VAL A 423 -7.55 -16.61 -15.39
N CYS A 424 -8.08 -15.59 -14.74
CA CYS A 424 -8.90 -15.77 -13.53
C CYS A 424 -10.14 -16.61 -13.79
N GLU A 425 -10.80 -16.44 -14.95
CA GLU A 425 -11.96 -17.28 -15.32
C GLU A 425 -11.55 -18.75 -15.57
N GLU A 426 -10.40 -19.01 -16.18
CA GLU A 426 -9.90 -20.38 -16.32
C GLU A 426 -9.50 -20.98 -14.96
N ALA A 427 -8.83 -20.20 -14.10
CA ALA A 427 -8.52 -20.63 -12.75
C ALA A 427 -9.79 -20.91 -11.93
N ARG A 428 -10.87 -20.15 -12.12
CA ARG A 428 -12.18 -20.36 -11.49
C ARG A 428 -12.79 -21.71 -11.88
N LYS A 429 -12.65 -22.11 -13.15
CA LYS A 429 -13.10 -23.47 -13.60
C LYS A 429 -12.34 -24.57 -12.88
N LEU A 430 -11.01 -24.41 -12.73
CA LEU A 430 -10.17 -25.35 -11.99
C LEU A 430 -10.55 -25.42 -10.49
N LEU A 431 -10.83 -24.25 -9.87
CA LEU A 431 -11.26 -24.19 -8.48
C LEU A 431 -12.61 -24.86 -8.24
N ARG A 432 -13.58 -24.69 -9.16
CA ARG A 432 -14.87 -25.43 -9.14
C ARG A 432 -14.68 -26.94 -9.26
N ALA A 433 -13.64 -27.37 -9.98
CA ALA A 433 -13.26 -28.78 -10.11
C ALA A 433 -12.36 -29.27 -8.96
N HIS A 434 -12.19 -28.50 -7.87
CA HIS A 434 -11.30 -28.78 -6.74
C HIS A 434 -9.82 -28.94 -7.08
N ARG A 435 -9.37 -28.44 -8.24
CA ARG A 435 -7.99 -28.52 -8.76
C ARG A 435 -7.18 -27.27 -8.35
N ARG A 436 -7.12 -27.02 -7.04
CA ARG A 436 -6.54 -25.79 -6.47
C ARG A 436 -5.06 -25.60 -6.84
N GLY A 437 -4.25 -26.66 -6.83
CA GLY A 437 -2.83 -26.58 -7.20
C GLY A 437 -2.61 -26.14 -8.64
N GLU A 438 -3.45 -26.62 -9.56
CA GLU A 438 -3.38 -26.23 -10.98
C GLU A 438 -3.84 -24.79 -11.20
N ALA A 439 -4.86 -24.35 -10.46
CA ALA A 439 -5.28 -22.94 -10.48
C ALA A 439 -4.14 -22.02 -10.00
N ALA A 440 -3.46 -22.37 -8.92
CA ALA A 440 -2.31 -21.62 -8.41
C ALA A 440 -1.15 -21.58 -9.41
N ALA A 441 -0.83 -22.71 -10.05
CA ALA A 441 0.21 -22.82 -11.08
C ALA A 441 -0.13 -21.93 -12.31
N LEU A 442 -1.40 -21.95 -12.76
CA LEU A 442 -1.88 -21.13 -13.87
C LEU A 442 -1.75 -19.63 -13.55
N LEU A 443 -2.20 -19.20 -12.37
CA LEU A 443 -2.09 -17.81 -11.91
C LEU A 443 -0.63 -17.37 -11.80
N THR A 444 0.23 -18.21 -11.23
CA THR A 444 1.67 -17.92 -11.08
C THR A 444 2.36 -17.79 -12.43
N LYS A 445 2.09 -18.71 -13.37
CA LYS A 445 2.65 -18.66 -14.72
C LYS A 445 2.27 -17.36 -15.45
N ASN A 446 0.99 -16.98 -15.37
CA ASN A 446 0.53 -15.74 -16.01
C ASN A 446 1.15 -14.51 -15.34
N PHE A 447 1.20 -14.45 -14.02
CA PHE A 447 1.80 -13.36 -13.28
C PHE A 447 3.29 -13.16 -13.64
N ARG A 448 4.07 -14.25 -13.71
CA ARG A 448 5.47 -14.19 -14.16
C ARG A 448 5.60 -13.59 -15.56
N LYS A 449 4.80 -14.08 -16.52
CA LYS A 449 4.77 -13.55 -17.90
C LYS A 449 4.47 -12.05 -17.93
N GLN A 450 3.45 -11.62 -17.19
CA GLN A 450 3.02 -10.22 -17.12
C GLN A 450 4.06 -9.32 -16.45
N PHE A 451 4.69 -9.80 -15.38
CA PHE A 451 5.78 -9.07 -14.73
C PHE A 451 6.96 -8.83 -15.67
N VAL A 452 7.44 -9.86 -16.36
CA VAL A 452 8.53 -9.75 -17.34
C VAL A 452 8.16 -8.76 -18.44
N LYS A 453 6.96 -8.88 -19.01
CA LYS A 453 6.47 -7.99 -20.06
C LYS A 453 6.44 -6.53 -19.64
N MET A 454 5.92 -6.26 -18.42
CA MET A 454 5.89 -4.91 -17.85
C MET A 454 7.31 -4.37 -17.62
N ARG A 455 8.19 -5.16 -16.98
CA ARG A 455 9.57 -4.76 -16.73
C ARG A 455 10.31 -4.39 -18.01
N ASP A 456 10.25 -5.26 -19.00
CA ASP A 456 10.93 -5.04 -20.29
C ASP A 456 10.38 -3.83 -21.05
N PHE A 457 9.08 -3.58 -20.93
CA PHE A 457 8.47 -2.37 -21.49
C PHE A 457 9.03 -1.11 -20.81
N LEU A 458 9.07 -1.05 -19.48
CA LEU A 458 9.58 0.11 -18.73
C LEU A 458 11.08 0.34 -19.00
N CYS A 459 11.85 -0.72 -19.12
CA CYS A 459 13.27 -0.63 -19.50
C CYS A 459 13.46 -0.01 -20.90
N ARG A 460 12.70 -0.51 -21.91
CA ARG A 460 12.74 0.07 -23.28
C ARG A 460 12.31 1.55 -23.30
N GLU A 461 11.27 1.95 -22.54
CA GLU A 461 10.89 3.36 -22.44
C GLU A 461 12.00 4.22 -21.82
N LEU A 462 12.73 3.67 -20.86
CA LEU A 462 13.88 4.37 -20.27
C LEU A 462 15.06 4.47 -21.24
N GLU A 463 15.32 3.47 -22.07
CA GLU A 463 16.36 3.46 -23.10
C GLU A 463 16.05 4.40 -24.25
N ALA A 464 14.80 4.35 -24.76
CA ALA A 464 14.35 5.20 -25.87
C ALA A 464 14.41 6.70 -25.55
N ALA A 465 14.54 7.03 -24.31
CA ALA A 465 14.64 8.39 -23.84
C ALA A 465 16.09 8.87 -23.69
N LYS A 466 17.13 8.07 -24.08
CA LYS A 466 18.52 8.50 -24.23
C LYS A 466 18.71 9.29 -25.53
#